data_ae803240529709ebae15efd1925a66d3
#
_entry.id   ae803240529709ebae15efd1925a66d3
#
_cell.length_a   1.000
_cell.length_b   1.000
_cell.length_c   1.000
_cell.angle_alpha   90.00
_cell.angle_beta   90.00
_cell.angle_gamma   90.00
#
_symmetry.space_group_name_H-M   'P 1'
#
loop_
_entity.id
_entity.type
_entity.pdbx_description
1 polymer ?
#
loop_
_entity_poly.entity_id
_entity_poly.type
_entity_poly.pdbx_seq_one_letter_code
_entity_poly.pdbx_strand_id
1 'polypeptide(L)'
;MMPDKINYRSYNRKDAMKKRSLAPIAPRGWPSGLGTILAATMLLAVLAGCTSEPSKPAEAKPETKGPELLTGRSGFQKVFVAARGWAQDAKPYRIDSLLTSDGGNGQDGKWALWRGGFASPAQRAVKPYTWSGSNAEGAPARGVNPSPEDSYNPTNSSTQVFDVAFLKVDSDQAFATAQKHGGDKILEKDPATPVTYICDWNHNTNELVWHVIYGASRDTAKLTIAINASTGDFIRVEK
;
A
#
# COMPACT_ATOMS: atom_id res chain seq x y z
N MET A 1 -4.09 -57.37 -24.27
CA MET A 1 -2.97 -56.80 -23.54
C MET A 1 -3.57 -55.74 -22.60
N MET A 2 -3.81 -56.10 -21.33
CA MET A 2 -4.49 -55.23 -20.33
C MET A 2 -3.46 -54.36 -19.65
N PRO A 3 -3.75 -53.08 -19.35
CA PRO A 3 -2.90 -52.26 -18.49
C PRO A 3 -3.28 -52.42 -17.00
N ASP A 4 -2.24 -52.37 -16.19
CA ASP A 4 -2.18 -52.64 -14.77
C ASP A 4 -3.05 -51.71 -13.88
N LYS A 5 -3.60 -52.37 -12.84
CA LYS A 5 -4.34 -51.74 -11.74
C LYS A 5 -3.37 -51.02 -10.80
N ILE A 6 -3.46 -49.69 -10.69
CA ILE A 6 -2.78 -48.90 -9.67
C ILE A 6 -3.59 -48.96 -8.36
N ASN A 7 -2.96 -49.55 -7.34
CA ASN A 7 -3.48 -49.74 -5.99
C ASN A 7 -3.48 -48.42 -5.22
N TYR A 8 -4.63 -47.87 -4.88
CA TYR A 8 -4.77 -46.76 -3.92
C TYR A 8 -4.68 -47.28 -2.50
N ARG A 9 -3.56 -47.10 -1.86
CA ARG A 9 -3.34 -47.34 -0.42
C ARG A 9 -3.86 -46.16 0.39
N SER A 10 -5.04 -46.34 1.00
CA SER A 10 -5.63 -45.40 1.96
C SER A 10 -4.73 -45.24 3.20
N TYR A 11 -4.22 -44.04 3.43
CA TYR A 11 -3.47 -43.71 4.64
C TYR A 11 -4.46 -43.15 5.68
N ASN A 12 -4.88 -44.02 6.60
CA ASN A 12 -5.72 -43.68 7.74
C ASN A 12 -4.78 -43.21 8.89
N ARG A 13 -4.73 -41.96 9.17
CA ARG A 13 -3.98 -41.43 10.35
C ARG A 13 -4.98 -40.80 11.34
N LYS A 14 -5.65 -41.63 12.11
CA LYS A 14 -6.14 -41.30 13.43
C LYS A 14 -4.94 -41.55 14.36
N ASP A 15 -4.48 -40.49 15.05
CA ASP A 15 -3.97 -40.57 16.42
C ASP A 15 -3.24 -39.29 16.78
N ALA A 16 -3.52 -38.86 18.01
CA ALA A 16 -2.78 -37.89 18.84
C ALA A 16 -3.42 -36.51 19.05
N MET A 17 -4.62 -36.49 19.61
CA MET A 17 -5.04 -35.40 20.50
C MET A 17 -4.33 -35.54 21.84
N LYS A 18 -3.22 -34.85 22.04
CA LYS A 18 -2.57 -34.70 23.35
C LYS A 18 -3.17 -33.50 24.07
N LYS A 19 -4.09 -33.76 24.99
CA LYS A 19 -4.64 -32.76 25.94
C LYS A 19 -3.47 -32.12 26.72
N ARG A 20 -3.24 -30.83 26.53
CA ARG A 20 -2.45 -30.01 27.44
C ARG A 20 -3.38 -29.33 28.43
N SER A 21 -3.28 -29.76 29.67
CA SER A 21 -3.87 -29.17 30.89
C SER A 21 -3.36 -27.73 31.07
N LEU A 22 -4.30 -26.76 31.12
CA LEU A 22 -4.02 -25.39 31.55
C LEU A 22 -4.21 -25.35 33.06
N ALA A 23 -3.12 -25.05 33.76
CA ALA A 23 -3.15 -24.74 35.20
C ALA A 23 -3.63 -23.28 35.40
N PRO A 24 -4.43 -22.97 36.44
CA PRO A 24 -4.91 -21.62 36.71
C PRO A 24 -3.82 -20.77 37.38
N ILE A 25 -3.59 -19.57 36.83
CA ILE A 25 -2.70 -18.55 37.40
C ILE A 25 -3.54 -17.79 38.46
N ALA A 26 -3.10 -17.87 39.75
CA ALA A 26 -3.66 -17.14 40.85
C ALA A 26 -3.31 -15.63 40.76
N PRO A 27 -4.23 -14.73 41.21
CA PRO A 27 -3.95 -13.30 41.26
C PRO A 27 -3.07 -12.97 42.48
N ARG A 28 -1.96 -12.28 42.22
CA ARG A 28 -1.09 -11.72 43.25
C ARG A 28 -1.74 -10.48 43.88
N GLY A 29 -1.99 -10.54 45.20
CA GLY A 29 -2.55 -9.47 46.01
C GLY A 29 -1.63 -8.25 46.11
N TRP A 30 -2.26 -7.08 46.13
CA TRP A 30 -1.63 -5.82 46.50
C TRP A 30 -1.67 -5.66 48.03
N PRO A 31 -0.63 -5.13 48.65
CA PRO A 31 -0.65 -4.77 50.06
C PRO A 31 -1.29 -3.39 50.23
N SER A 32 -2.32 -3.37 51.06
CA SER A 32 -2.89 -2.19 51.68
C SER A 32 -1.94 -1.66 52.76
N GLY A 33 -1.46 -0.44 52.61
CA GLY A 33 -0.71 0.30 53.62
C GLY A 33 -1.48 1.55 54.04
N LEU A 34 -2.17 1.45 55.18
CA LEU A 34 -2.62 2.60 55.99
C LEU A 34 -1.40 3.28 56.64
N GLY A 35 -1.40 4.59 56.70
CA GLY A 35 -0.42 5.36 57.49
C GLY A 35 -0.63 6.87 57.33
N THR A 36 -1.53 7.42 58.10
CA THR A 36 -1.38 8.37 59.21
C THR A 36 -1.19 9.85 58.86
N ILE A 37 -2.24 10.61 59.08
CA ILE A 37 -2.52 11.90 59.69
C ILE A 37 -1.33 12.61 60.34
N LEU A 38 -1.14 13.94 60.00
CA LEU A 38 -0.79 15.07 60.92
C LEU A 38 -0.87 16.34 60.08
N ALA A 39 -1.86 17.16 60.22
CA ALA A 39 -2.09 18.30 61.14
C ALA A 39 -1.25 19.53 60.85
N ALA A 40 -1.96 20.58 60.41
CA ALA A 40 -1.91 22.00 60.76
C ALA A 40 -0.60 22.79 60.47
N THR A 41 -0.71 23.82 59.59
CA THR A 41 -0.59 25.21 60.08
C THR A 41 -1.11 26.20 59.03
N MET A 42 -1.96 27.07 59.48
CA MET A 42 -2.55 28.24 58.85
C MET A 42 -1.47 29.31 58.63
N LEU A 43 -1.34 29.83 57.38
CA LEU A 43 -0.75 31.15 57.19
C LEU A 43 -1.54 31.86 56.08
N LEU A 44 -2.39 32.82 56.50
CA LEU A 44 -3.02 33.80 55.61
C LEU A 44 -1.92 34.70 55.04
N ALA A 45 -1.74 34.67 53.74
CA ALA A 45 -1.09 35.76 53.00
C ALA A 45 -2.07 36.26 51.94
N VAL A 46 -2.65 37.42 52.21
CA VAL A 46 -3.43 38.21 51.26
C VAL A 46 -2.41 38.84 50.29
N LEU A 47 -2.41 38.40 49.08
CA LEU A 47 -1.77 39.11 47.98
C LEU A 47 -2.80 39.34 46.88
N ALA A 48 -3.16 40.61 46.74
CA ALA A 48 -3.84 41.14 45.57
C ALA A 48 -2.99 40.80 44.33
N GLY A 49 -3.41 39.82 43.56
CA GLY A 49 -2.78 39.42 42.31
C GLY A 49 -3.73 39.67 41.15
N CYS A 50 -3.25 40.48 40.21
CA CYS A 50 -3.89 40.79 38.95
C CYS A 50 -4.57 39.60 38.30
N THR A 51 -5.86 39.76 37.99
CA THR A 51 -6.58 38.89 37.05
C THR A 51 -6.03 39.12 35.66
N SER A 52 -4.98 38.42 35.30
CA SER A 52 -4.67 38.18 33.89
C SER A 52 -5.65 37.10 33.41
N GLU A 53 -6.61 37.46 32.56
CA GLU A 53 -7.42 36.53 31.82
C GLU A 53 -6.46 35.50 31.17
N PRO A 54 -6.77 34.19 31.28
CA PRO A 54 -6.02 33.20 30.54
C PRO A 54 -6.23 33.50 29.06
N SER A 55 -5.18 33.97 28.39
CA SER A 55 -5.17 34.13 26.95
C SER A 55 -5.53 32.76 26.35
N LYS A 56 -6.70 32.71 25.69
CA LYS A 56 -7.16 31.55 24.91
C LYS A 56 -5.96 31.08 24.08
N PRO A 57 -5.54 29.80 24.19
CA PRO A 57 -4.47 29.31 23.35
C PRO A 57 -4.80 29.65 21.91
N ALA A 58 -3.91 30.36 21.23
CA ALA A 58 -4.07 30.61 19.80
C ALA A 58 -4.24 29.26 19.14
N GLU A 59 -5.40 29.03 18.53
CA GLU A 59 -5.70 27.86 17.74
C GLU A 59 -4.62 27.79 16.68
N ALA A 60 -3.66 26.86 16.84
CA ALA A 60 -2.58 26.67 15.88
C ALA A 60 -3.25 26.34 14.55
N LYS A 61 -3.16 27.27 13.59
CA LYS A 61 -3.63 27.08 12.22
C LYS A 61 -3.05 25.77 11.74
N PRO A 62 -3.85 24.81 11.26
CA PRO A 62 -3.33 23.52 10.82
C PRO A 62 -2.25 23.80 9.78
N GLU A 63 -1.00 23.42 10.08
CA GLU A 63 0.06 23.45 9.08
C GLU A 63 -0.40 22.57 7.94
N THR A 64 -0.64 23.15 6.77
CA THR A 64 -0.92 22.43 5.54
C THR A 64 0.34 21.68 5.16
N LYS A 65 0.45 20.41 5.60
CA LYS A 65 1.55 19.53 5.18
C LYS A 65 1.54 19.49 3.65
N GLY A 66 2.70 19.68 3.04
CA GLY A 66 2.89 19.51 1.61
C GLY A 66 2.42 18.12 1.12
N PRO A 67 2.39 17.88 -0.20
CA PRO A 67 2.03 16.57 -0.73
C PRO A 67 2.98 15.50 -0.23
N GLU A 68 2.44 14.33 0.10
CA GLU A 68 3.22 13.14 0.46
C GLU A 68 3.42 12.31 -0.80
N LEU A 69 4.69 12.05 -1.15
CA LEU A 69 5.04 11.23 -2.31
C LEU A 69 5.49 9.86 -1.82
N LEU A 70 4.93 8.79 -2.37
CA LEU A 70 5.30 7.41 -2.08
C LEU A 70 5.77 6.68 -3.32
N THR A 71 6.60 5.66 -3.13
CA THR A 71 6.90 4.66 -4.14
C THR A 71 5.70 3.74 -4.38
N GLY A 72 5.70 3.00 -5.49
CA GLY A 72 4.59 2.14 -5.88
C GLY A 72 4.26 1.08 -4.86
N ARG A 73 5.27 0.40 -4.27
CA ARG A 73 5.03 -0.58 -3.20
C ARG A 73 4.52 0.06 -1.93
N SER A 74 5.04 1.22 -1.55
CA SER A 74 4.58 1.94 -0.37
C SER A 74 3.12 2.39 -0.51
N GLY A 75 2.74 2.94 -1.67
CA GLY A 75 1.36 3.28 -1.99
C GLY A 75 0.46 2.05 -2.04
N PHE A 76 0.93 0.97 -2.70
CA PHE A 76 0.23 -0.31 -2.77
C PHE A 76 -0.06 -0.90 -1.39
N GLN A 77 0.90 -0.90 -0.46
CA GLN A 77 0.67 -1.42 0.89
C GLN A 77 -0.47 -0.72 1.61
N LYS A 78 -0.61 0.61 1.44
CA LYS A 78 -1.71 1.38 2.03
C LYS A 78 -3.08 0.89 1.53
N VAL A 79 -3.22 0.73 0.20
CA VAL A 79 -4.48 0.30 -0.41
C VAL A 79 -4.75 -1.19 -0.23
N PHE A 80 -3.72 -2.03 -0.15
CA PHE A 80 -3.86 -3.48 0.06
C PHE A 80 -4.47 -3.80 1.42
N VAL A 81 -4.11 -3.08 2.47
CA VAL A 81 -4.72 -3.22 3.80
C VAL A 81 -6.24 -2.96 3.72
N ALA A 82 -6.65 -1.90 3.01
CA ALA A 82 -8.07 -1.59 2.83
C ALA A 82 -8.80 -2.67 2.00
N ALA A 83 -8.15 -3.17 0.93
CA ALA A 83 -8.69 -4.24 0.11
C ALA A 83 -8.88 -5.55 0.90
N ARG A 84 -7.95 -5.89 1.80
CA ARG A 84 -8.08 -7.06 2.69
C ARG A 84 -9.18 -6.86 3.73
N GLY A 85 -9.49 -5.64 4.11
CA GLY A 85 -10.66 -5.30 4.94
C GLY A 85 -11.99 -5.45 4.21
N TRP A 86 -12.01 -5.21 2.87
CA TRP A 86 -13.17 -5.43 2.03
C TRP A 86 -13.43 -6.92 1.77
N ALA A 87 -12.38 -7.66 1.38
CA ALA A 87 -12.48 -9.10 1.12
C ALA A 87 -11.19 -9.79 1.57
N GLN A 88 -11.33 -10.83 2.42
CA GLN A 88 -10.16 -11.55 2.93
C GLN A 88 -9.39 -12.32 1.85
N ASP A 89 -10.04 -12.66 0.73
CA ASP A 89 -9.45 -13.31 -0.44
C ASP A 89 -9.02 -12.32 -1.53
N ALA A 90 -9.09 -10.99 -1.26
CA ALA A 90 -8.69 -9.98 -2.22
C ALA A 90 -7.26 -10.18 -2.71
N LYS A 91 -7.10 -10.26 -4.04
CA LYS A 91 -5.82 -10.36 -4.74
C LYS A 91 -5.65 -9.17 -5.68
N PRO A 92 -4.45 -8.60 -5.77
CA PRO A 92 -4.20 -7.50 -6.70
C PRO A 92 -4.16 -8.00 -8.13
N TYR A 93 -4.60 -7.16 -9.07
CA TYR A 93 -4.43 -7.38 -10.50
C TYR A 93 -3.68 -6.23 -11.17
N ARG A 94 -3.59 -5.05 -10.50
CA ARG A 94 -2.92 -3.88 -11.08
C ARG A 94 -2.51 -2.89 -10.01
N ILE A 95 -1.39 -2.19 -10.26
CA ILE A 95 -0.94 -1.02 -9.52
C ILE A 95 -0.59 0.04 -10.55
N ASP A 96 -1.09 1.26 -10.40
CA ASP A 96 -0.75 2.37 -11.28
C ASP A 96 -0.60 3.70 -10.52
N SER A 97 0.34 4.52 -10.98
CA SER A 97 0.46 5.90 -10.55
C SER A 97 -0.54 6.77 -11.30
N LEU A 98 -1.07 7.78 -10.63
CA LEU A 98 -1.98 8.77 -11.24
C LEU A 98 -1.37 10.16 -11.13
N LEU A 99 -1.52 10.94 -12.21
CA LEU A 99 -1.04 12.31 -12.24
C LEU A 99 -1.93 13.22 -11.39
N THR A 100 -1.26 14.18 -10.74
CA THR A 100 -1.91 15.30 -10.06
C THR A 100 -0.97 16.50 -10.09
N SER A 101 -1.50 17.72 -10.00
CA SER A 101 -0.73 18.95 -10.18
C SER A 101 0.36 19.16 -9.12
N ASP A 102 0.24 18.55 -7.93
CA ASP A 102 1.20 18.60 -6.84
C ASP A 102 1.93 17.26 -6.62
N GLY A 103 1.72 16.28 -7.51
CA GLY A 103 2.17 14.89 -7.34
C GLY A 103 3.63 14.63 -7.69
N GLY A 104 4.38 15.65 -8.10
CA GLY A 104 5.73 15.48 -8.62
C GLY A 104 5.73 15.14 -10.12
N ASN A 105 6.86 14.64 -10.62
CA ASN A 105 7.03 14.25 -12.03
C ASN A 105 7.31 12.74 -12.20
N GLY A 106 7.41 11.99 -11.11
CA GLY A 106 7.66 10.55 -11.11
C GLY A 106 9.08 10.12 -11.47
N GLN A 107 10.02 11.05 -11.69
CA GLN A 107 11.40 10.78 -12.11
C GLN A 107 12.29 10.20 -10.98
N ASP A 108 11.71 9.93 -9.82
CA ASP A 108 12.32 9.24 -8.68
C ASP A 108 11.52 8.00 -8.24
N GLY A 109 10.57 7.56 -9.09
CA GLY A 109 9.69 6.44 -8.78
C GLY A 109 8.55 6.75 -7.82
N LYS A 110 8.34 8.04 -7.46
CA LYS A 110 7.34 8.43 -6.46
C LYS A 110 6.23 9.29 -7.06
N TRP A 111 5.03 9.09 -6.50
CA TRP A 111 3.84 9.86 -6.84
C TRP A 111 2.99 10.13 -5.59
N ALA A 112 2.18 11.20 -5.66
CA ALA A 112 1.19 11.51 -4.62
C ALA A 112 -0.08 10.67 -4.73
N LEU A 113 -0.32 10.02 -5.86
CA LEU A 113 -1.48 9.15 -6.07
C LEU A 113 -1.05 7.78 -6.59
N TRP A 114 -1.53 6.73 -5.89
CA TRP A 114 -1.35 5.34 -6.30
C TRP A 114 -2.69 4.61 -6.25
N ARG A 115 -3.08 3.99 -7.35
CA ARG A 115 -4.26 3.14 -7.43
C ARG A 115 -3.88 1.68 -7.46
N GLY A 116 -4.51 0.87 -6.61
CA GLY A 116 -4.46 -0.58 -6.65
C GLY A 116 -5.81 -1.14 -7.07
N GLY A 117 -5.83 -2.01 -8.07
CA GLY A 117 -7.00 -2.78 -8.45
C GLY A 117 -6.96 -4.15 -7.79
N PHE A 118 -8.07 -4.56 -7.16
CA PHE A 118 -8.19 -5.84 -6.44
C PHE A 118 -9.40 -6.62 -6.90
N ALA A 119 -9.26 -7.93 -6.95
CA ALA A 119 -10.36 -8.86 -7.24
C ALA A 119 -10.59 -9.81 -6.06
N SER A 120 -11.84 -10.06 -5.74
CA SER A 120 -12.28 -11.13 -4.84
C SER A 120 -12.99 -12.22 -5.66
N PRO A 121 -12.37 -13.38 -5.88
CA PRO A 121 -13.05 -14.51 -6.51
C PRO A 121 -14.29 -14.98 -5.76
N ALA A 122 -14.27 -14.94 -4.41
CA ALA A 122 -15.39 -15.35 -3.58
C ALA A 122 -16.61 -14.43 -3.76
N GLN A 123 -16.41 -13.13 -3.86
CA GLN A 123 -17.47 -12.15 -4.10
C GLN A 123 -17.79 -11.96 -5.58
N ARG A 124 -16.97 -12.50 -6.49
CA ARG A 124 -17.03 -12.29 -7.95
C ARG A 124 -17.03 -10.80 -8.31
N ALA A 125 -16.25 -10.01 -7.56
CA ALA A 125 -16.19 -8.55 -7.70
C ALA A 125 -14.74 -8.06 -7.80
N VAL A 126 -14.56 -6.92 -8.46
CA VAL A 126 -13.34 -6.11 -8.41
C VAL A 126 -13.64 -4.80 -7.70
N LYS A 127 -12.65 -4.29 -6.97
CA LYS A 127 -12.74 -3.01 -6.29
C LYS A 127 -11.39 -2.31 -6.30
N PRO A 128 -11.28 -1.17 -7.00
CA PRO A 128 -10.09 -0.34 -6.92
C PRO A 128 -10.08 0.50 -5.64
N TYR A 129 -8.87 0.80 -5.18
CA TYR A 129 -8.60 1.74 -4.09
C TYR A 129 -7.50 2.70 -4.52
N THR A 130 -7.64 3.98 -4.20
CA THR A 130 -6.63 4.99 -4.47
C THR A 130 -6.09 5.54 -3.15
N TRP A 131 -4.78 5.45 -2.95
CA TRP A 131 -4.11 6.22 -1.92
C TRP A 131 -3.78 7.61 -2.46
N SER A 132 -4.08 8.63 -1.67
CA SER A 132 -3.79 10.03 -1.97
C SER A 132 -2.94 10.67 -0.88
N GLY A 133 -1.79 11.20 -1.26
CA GLY A 133 -0.98 12.14 -0.48
C GLY A 133 -1.09 13.58 -0.99
N SER A 134 -1.91 13.81 -2.02
CA SER A 134 -2.11 15.09 -2.69
C SER A 134 -2.97 16.06 -1.87
N ASN A 135 -2.73 17.35 -2.08
CA ASN A 135 -3.60 18.45 -1.64
C ASN A 135 -4.20 19.20 -2.84
N ALA A 136 -3.94 18.73 -4.07
CA ALA A 136 -4.41 19.40 -5.28
C ALA A 136 -5.94 19.43 -5.35
N GLU A 137 -6.47 20.50 -5.92
CA GLU A 137 -7.90 20.60 -6.22
C GLU A 137 -8.32 19.49 -7.20
N GLY A 138 -9.44 18.84 -6.93
CA GLY A 138 -9.93 17.70 -7.73
C GLY A 138 -9.24 16.36 -7.45
N ALA A 139 -8.17 16.32 -6.65
CA ALA A 139 -7.59 15.06 -6.20
C ALA A 139 -8.48 14.39 -5.13
N PRO A 140 -8.45 13.05 -5.00
CA PRO A 140 -9.10 12.37 -3.89
C PRO A 140 -8.59 12.88 -2.54
N ALA A 141 -9.43 12.84 -1.51
CA ALA A 141 -9.03 13.21 -0.15
C ALA A 141 -7.78 12.42 0.30
N ARG A 142 -6.92 13.05 1.12
CA ARG A 142 -5.73 12.36 1.66
C ARG A 142 -6.12 11.07 2.37
N GLY A 143 -5.32 10.04 2.14
CA GLY A 143 -5.55 8.70 2.68
C GLY A 143 -6.05 7.73 1.61
N VAL A 144 -6.72 6.67 2.03
CA VAL A 144 -7.22 5.61 1.14
C VAL A 144 -8.67 5.85 0.77
N ASN A 145 -8.94 5.92 -0.52
CA ASN A 145 -10.26 6.18 -1.10
C ASN A 145 -10.73 4.94 -1.88
N PRO A 146 -11.86 4.31 -1.52
CA PRO A 146 -12.45 3.22 -2.28
C PRO A 146 -13.14 3.75 -3.53
N SER A 147 -13.08 2.97 -4.62
CA SER A 147 -13.90 3.17 -5.81
C SER A 147 -15.11 2.22 -5.80
N PRO A 148 -16.13 2.44 -6.66
CA PRO A 148 -17.23 1.50 -6.83
C PRO A 148 -16.73 0.10 -7.22
N GLU A 149 -17.52 -0.90 -6.85
CA GLU A 149 -17.31 -2.29 -7.25
C GLU A 149 -17.80 -2.52 -8.67
N ASP A 150 -17.15 -3.48 -9.35
CA ASP A 150 -17.57 -4.00 -10.65
C ASP A 150 -17.44 -5.53 -10.65
N SER A 151 -17.98 -6.18 -11.67
CA SER A 151 -17.95 -7.64 -11.80
C SER A 151 -16.54 -8.16 -12.09
N TYR A 152 -16.16 -9.27 -11.44
CA TYR A 152 -14.93 -9.98 -11.71
C TYR A 152 -15.16 -11.18 -12.63
N ASN A 153 -14.39 -11.23 -13.71
CA ASN A 153 -14.30 -12.40 -14.58
C ASN A 153 -12.85 -12.90 -14.62
N PRO A 154 -12.54 -14.13 -14.14
CA PRO A 154 -11.18 -14.66 -14.11
C PRO A 154 -10.55 -14.89 -15.50
N THR A 155 -11.36 -14.93 -16.56
CA THR A 155 -10.87 -15.07 -17.95
C THR A 155 -10.52 -13.71 -18.59
N ASN A 156 -10.83 -12.59 -17.92
CA ASN A 156 -10.50 -11.27 -18.41
C ASN A 156 -9.02 -10.97 -18.14
N SER A 157 -8.22 -10.85 -19.19
CA SER A 157 -6.79 -10.56 -19.12
C SER A 157 -6.46 -9.23 -18.44
N SER A 158 -7.38 -8.25 -18.47
CA SER A 158 -7.19 -6.94 -17.83
C SER A 158 -7.31 -6.96 -16.31
N THR A 159 -7.90 -8.01 -15.73
CA THR A 159 -8.10 -8.19 -14.30
C THR A 159 -7.44 -9.46 -13.77
N GLN A 160 -6.38 -9.93 -14.45
CA GLN A 160 -5.67 -11.13 -14.05
C GLN A 160 -4.89 -10.87 -12.75
N VAL A 161 -5.24 -11.62 -11.72
CA VAL A 161 -4.66 -11.47 -10.38
C VAL A 161 -3.25 -12.04 -10.30
N PHE A 162 -2.43 -11.43 -9.46
CA PHE A 162 -1.09 -11.92 -9.13
C PHE A 162 -0.89 -12.11 -7.63
N ASP A 163 0.13 -12.89 -7.27
CA ASP A 163 0.55 -13.03 -5.88
C ASP A 163 1.48 -11.87 -5.51
N VAL A 164 1.22 -11.23 -4.36
CA VAL A 164 2.03 -10.13 -3.81
C VAL A 164 3.50 -10.53 -3.63
N ALA A 165 3.79 -11.82 -3.45
CA ALA A 165 5.16 -12.34 -3.33
C ALA A 165 6.03 -12.07 -4.57
N PHE A 166 5.42 -11.82 -5.74
CA PHE A 166 6.15 -11.42 -6.95
C PHE A 166 6.54 -9.93 -6.96
N LEU A 167 5.90 -9.09 -6.17
CA LEU A 167 6.19 -7.64 -6.11
C LEU A 167 7.38 -7.37 -5.16
N LYS A 168 8.59 -7.68 -5.61
CA LYS A 168 9.84 -7.52 -4.83
C LYS A 168 10.54 -6.21 -5.12
N VAL A 169 10.53 -5.77 -6.37
CA VAL A 169 11.14 -4.54 -6.87
C VAL A 169 10.14 -3.39 -6.75
N ASP A 170 10.59 -2.25 -6.25
CA ASP A 170 9.74 -1.06 -6.14
C ASP A 170 9.87 -0.16 -7.38
N SER A 171 9.00 0.83 -7.50
CA SER A 171 8.95 1.74 -8.66
C SER A 171 10.21 2.58 -8.84
N ASP A 172 10.91 2.96 -7.76
CA ASP A 172 12.19 3.68 -7.81
C ASP A 172 13.32 2.82 -8.39
N GLN A 173 13.36 1.53 -8.03
CA GLN A 173 14.30 0.56 -8.58
C GLN A 173 13.99 0.28 -10.06
N ALA A 174 12.70 0.14 -10.41
CA ALA A 174 12.28 -0.02 -11.81
C ALA A 174 12.67 1.21 -12.65
N PHE A 175 12.49 2.42 -12.11
CA PHE A 175 12.95 3.65 -12.74
C PHE A 175 14.47 3.64 -12.97
N ALA A 176 15.26 3.29 -11.96
CA ALA A 176 16.71 3.26 -12.07
C ALA A 176 17.19 2.27 -13.14
N THR A 177 16.49 1.13 -13.31
CA THR A 177 16.76 0.20 -14.41
C THR A 177 16.36 0.80 -15.76
N ALA A 178 15.16 1.42 -15.84
CA ALA A 178 14.67 2.02 -17.08
C ALA A 178 15.57 3.17 -17.59
N GLN A 179 16.19 3.95 -16.68
CA GLN A 179 17.15 4.98 -17.05
C GLN A 179 18.32 4.40 -17.88
N LYS A 180 18.84 3.23 -17.49
CA LYS A 180 19.96 2.56 -18.19
C LYS A 180 19.59 2.01 -19.57
N HIS A 181 18.29 1.92 -19.86
CA HIS A 181 17.76 1.35 -21.10
C HIS A 181 17.07 2.39 -22.00
N GLY A 182 17.49 3.65 -21.91
CA GLY A 182 17.10 4.74 -22.80
C GLY A 182 16.21 5.79 -22.17
N GLY A 183 15.79 5.60 -20.92
CA GLY A 183 15.00 6.59 -20.17
C GLY A 183 15.76 7.89 -19.94
N ASP A 184 17.08 7.80 -19.67
CA ASP A 184 17.99 8.92 -19.53
C ASP A 184 17.94 9.86 -20.75
N LYS A 185 17.98 9.32 -21.95
CA LYS A 185 17.94 10.10 -23.20
C LYS A 185 16.62 10.85 -23.40
N ILE A 186 15.52 10.30 -22.90
CA ILE A 186 14.22 11.00 -22.95
C ILE A 186 14.25 12.22 -22.04
N LEU A 187 14.74 12.04 -20.80
CA LEU A 187 14.78 13.11 -19.80
C LEU A 187 15.85 14.17 -20.09
N GLU A 188 16.97 13.79 -20.70
CA GLU A 188 17.98 14.74 -21.22
C GLU A 188 17.39 15.64 -22.30
N LYS A 189 16.56 15.08 -23.20
CA LYS A 189 15.94 15.81 -24.31
C LYS A 189 14.75 16.66 -23.86
N ASP A 190 13.99 16.18 -22.89
CA ASP A 190 12.84 16.86 -22.33
C ASP A 190 12.69 16.54 -20.84
N PRO A 191 13.35 17.35 -19.95
CA PRO A 191 13.33 17.14 -18.50
C PRO A 191 11.95 17.28 -17.87
N ALA A 192 10.98 17.92 -18.55
CA ALA A 192 9.62 18.08 -18.05
C ALA A 192 8.74 16.84 -18.29
N THR A 193 9.23 15.82 -19.01
CA THR A 193 8.47 14.61 -19.30
C THR A 193 8.12 13.89 -17.98
N PRO A 194 6.84 13.68 -17.63
CA PRO A 194 6.47 12.89 -16.49
C PRO A 194 6.79 11.41 -16.70
N VAL A 195 7.11 10.71 -15.62
CA VAL A 195 7.31 9.26 -15.67
C VAL A 195 6.22 8.59 -14.86
N THR A 196 5.33 7.87 -15.52
CA THR A 196 4.23 7.14 -14.88
C THR A 196 4.51 5.64 -14.84
N TYR A 197 3.82 4.93 -13.96
CA TYR A 197 4.10 3.53 -13.65
C TYR A 197 2.82 2.71 -13.69
N ILE A 198 2.93 1.53 -14.27
CA ILE A 198 1.91 0.49 -14.21
C ILE A 198 2.60 -0.81 -13.83
N CYS A 199 2.03 -1.56 -12.89
CA CYS A 199 2.47 -2.92 -12.57
C CYS A 199 1.29 -3.86 -12.74
N ASP A 200 1.43 -4.84 -13.63
CA ASP A 200 0.41 -5.83 -13.91
C ASP A 200 1.03 -7.19 -14.31
N TRP A 201 0.19 -8.22 -14.34
CA TRP A 201 0.61 -9.58 -14.67
C TRP A 201 0.62 -9.82 -16.18
N ASN A 202 1.75 -10.27 -16.69
CA ASN A 202 1.86 -10.74 -18.08
C ASN A 202 1.61 -12.26 -18.12
N HIS A 203 0.43 -12.68 -18.58
CA HIS A 203 0.05 -14.08 -18.65
C HIS A 203 0.83 -14.89 -19.71
N ASN A 204 1.39 -14.23 -20.73
CA ASN A 204 2.13 -14.92 -21.76
C ASN A 204 3.51 -15.40 -21.27
N THR A 205 4.12 -14.61 -20.36
CA THR A 205 5.44 -14.93 -19.78
C THR A 205 5.35 -15.39 -18.34
N ASN A 206 4.16 -15.34 -17.70
CA ASN A 206 3.95 -15.60 -16.28
C ASN A 206 4.85 -14.74 -15.37
N GLU A 207 4.95 -13.45 -15.67
CA GLU A 207 5.77 -12.49 -14.95
C GLU A 207 4.94 -11.31 -14.46
N LEU A 208 5.28 -10.79 -13.29
CA LEU A 208 4.81 -9.48 -12.85
C LEU A 208 5.74 -8.42 -13.42
N VAL A 209 5.18 -7.42 -14.09
CA VAL A 209 5.95 -6.45 -14.89
C VAL A 209 5.64 -5.03 -14.45
N TRP A 210 6.69 -4.26 -14.15
CA TRP A 210 6.64 -2.81 -14.11
C TRP A 210 6.77 -2.25 -15.52
N HIS A 211 5.81 -1.46 -15.95
CA HIS A 211 5.89 -0.63 -17.15
C HIS A 211 6.25 0.79 -16.71
N VAL A 212 7.48 1.20 -16.98
CA VAL A 212 7.98 2.55 -16.74
C VAL A 212 7.71 3.37 -18.01
N ILE A 213 6.82 4.35 -17.89
CA ILE A 213 6.21 5.06 -19.01
C ILE A 213 6.71 6.51 -18.98
N TYR A 214 7.51 6.89 -19.95
CA TYR A 214 7.98 8.27 -20.13
C TYR A 214 6.92 9.07 -20.89
N GLY A 215 5.96 9.59 -20.14
CA GLY A 215 4.76 10.29 -20.63
C GLY A 215 3.62 10.20 -19.62
N ALA A 216 2.53 10.92 -19.92
CA ALA A 216 1.35 10.97 -19.08
C ALA A 216 0.52 9.67 -19.12
N SER A 217 0.63 8.89 -20.20
CA SER A 217 -0.10 7.64 -20.41
C SER A 217 0.65 6.74 -21.40
N ARG A 218 0.27 5.47 -21.51
CA ARG A 218 0.82 4.55 -22.55
C ARG A 218 0.64 5.09 -23.97
N ASP A 219 -0.50 5.71 -24.25
CA ASP A 219 -0.81 6.19 -25.60
C ASP A 219 0.06 7.39 -26.01
N THR A 220 0.34 8.28 -25.07
CA THR A 220 1.13 9.50 -25.27
C THR A 220 2.61 9.33 -24.90
N ALA A 221 3.04 8.14 -24.50
CA ALA A 221 4.41 7.86 -24.10
C ALA A 221 5.41 8.09 -25.24
N LYS A 222 6.55 8.69 -24.91
CA LYS A 222 7.75 8.77 -25.77
C LYS A 222 8.56 7.48 -25.73
N LEU A 223 8.51 6.78 -24.62
CA LEU A 223 9.19 5.52 -24.36
C LEU A 223 8.43 4.76 -23.28
N THR A 224 8.33 3.45 -23.40
CA THR A 224 7.84 2.55 -22.35
C THR A 224 8.80 1.39 -22.20
N ILE A 225 9.24 1.14 -20.99
CA ILE A 225 10.21 0.08 -20.66
C ILE A 225 9.58 -0.89 -19.69
N ALA A 226 9.64 -2.18 -20.04
CA ALA A 226 9.18 -3.28 -19.21
C ALA A 226 10.32 -3.81 -18.34
N ILE A 227 10.09 -3.88 -17.02
CA ILE A 227 11.03 -4.36 -15.99
C ILE A 227 10.36 -5.48 -15.21
N ASN A 228 11.06 -6.56 -14.94
CA ASN A 228 10.57 -7.65 -14.12
C ASN A 228 10.41 -7.19 -12.67
N ALA A 229 9.18 -7.21 -12.14
CA ALA A 229 8.87 -6.73 -10.79
C ALA A 229 9.38 -7.65 -9.67
N SER A 230 9.87 -8.84 -10.01
CA SER A 230 10.43 -9.80 -9.04
C SER A 230 11.96 -9.73 -8.96
N THR A 231 12.64 -9.42 -10.07
CA THR A 231 14.11 -9.46 -10.15
C THR A 231 14.73 -8.07 -10.38
N GLY A 232 14.00 -7.13 -10.98
CA GLY A 232 14.50 -5.82 -11.38
C GLY A 232 15.18 -5.81 -12.75
N ASP A 233 15.16 -6.94 -13.45
CA ASP A 233 15.80 -7.07 -14.75
C ASP A 233 14.99 -6.35 -15.83
N PHE A 234 15.70 -5.78 -16.79
CA PHE A 234 15.12 -5.26 -18.01
C PHE A 234 14.55 -6.40 -18.86
N ILE A 235 13.31 -6.25 -19.34
CA ILE A 235 12.66 -7.23 -20.22
C ILE A 235 12.74 -6.75 -21.67
N ARG A 236 12.19 -5.56 -21.96
CA ARG A 236 12.11 -5.01 -23.33
C ARG A 236 11.71 -3.54 -23.32
N VAL A 237 11.93 -2.90 -24.46
CA VAL A 237 11.27 -1.66 -24.84
C VAL A 237 9.93 -2.01 -25.48
N GLU A 238 8.85 -1.34 -25.05
CA GLU A 238 7.48 -1.57 -25.59
C GLU A 238 7.06 -0.47 -26.57
N LYS A 239 7.65 0.74 -26.44
CA LYS A 239 7.44 1.88 -27.34
C LYS A 239 8.68 2.76 -27.34
#